data_f3839465f39d20b19adbb1e52f677f4d
#
_entry.id   f3839465f39d20b19adbb1e52f677f4d
#
_cell.length_a   1.000
_cell.length_b   1.000
_cell.length_c   1.000
_cell.angle_alpha   90.00
_cell.angle_beta   90.00
_cell.angle_gamma   90.00
#
_symmetry.space_group_name_H-M   'P 1'
#
loop_
_entity.id
_entity.type
_entity.pdbx_description
1 polymer ?
#
loop_
_entity_poly.entity_id
_entity_poly.type
_entity_poly.pdbx_seq_one_letter_code
_entity_poly.pdbx_strand_id
1 'polypeptide(L)'
;AILQLYNYGDGSTYPNYKSKWYLESSFFTKGSQLYTIMYDNMDLFNGIRMSAAATASIDKAMDFYGFNGYESFYDYGRIAAGSSGESFLFSPFYKIARTQILSKIDFTGELAENLKWEVGYHASYFKIGSINRESINKGKDESQCFPEDQPTLYDLYKKWGLIGENEAEGGFVSALRFGLQYDTRDKEGAPTRGIWADAHMIVAPKFLGTKNPYNRYSLTWRQYFPLIDNNILTLAYRLNYQGIIGKNAPFYILPYQTFIGESSDKDGFGGYRTVRGIL
;
A
#
# COMPACT_ATOMS: atom_id res chain seq x y z
N ALA A 1 5.65 -4.08 -18.13
CA ALA A 1 5.78 -5.51 -18.43
C ALA A 1 5.54 -6.31 -17.16
N ILE A 2 4.85 -7.44 -17.28
CA ILE A 2 4.60 -8.38 -16.18
C ILE A 2 5.00 -9.76 -16.67
N LEU A 3 5.77 -10.49 -15.86
CA LEU A 3 6.12 -11.88 -16.06
C LEU A 3 5.69 -12.69 -14.83
N GLN A 4 4.97 -13.79 -15.05
CA GLN A 4 4.59 -14.72 -14.01
C GLN A 4 5.07 -16.12 -14.39
N LEU A 5 5.81 -16.75 -13.47
CA LEU A 5 6.30 -18.12 -13.64
C LEU A 5 5.68 -19.00 -12.55
N TYR A 6 5.04 -20.07 -12.94
CA TYR A 6 4.41 -21.01 -12.04
C TYR A 6 5.11 -22.35 -12.11
N ASN A 7 5.40 -22.92 -10.96
CA ASN A 7 5.89 -24.28 -10.82
C ASN A 7 4.82 -25.13 -10.13
N TYR A 8 4.35 -26.17 -10.77
CA TYR A 8 3.31 -27.07 -10.27
C TYR A 8 3.89 -28.38 -9.68
N GLY A 9 5.23 -28.49 -9.59
CA GLY A 9 5.87 -29.70 -9.12
C GLY A 9 5.56 -30.87 -10.04
N ASP A 10 5.03 -31.96 -9.47
CA ASP A 10 4.57 -33.15 -10.19
C ASP A 10 3.15 -33.01 -10.77
N GLY A 11 2.49 -31.88 -10.55
CA GLY A 11 1.13 -31.59 -10.99
C GLY A 11 0.01 -32.14 -10.09
N SER A 12 0.33 -32.83 -9.01
CA SER A 12 -0.66 -33.47 -8.13
C SER A 12 -1.61 -32.46 -7.46
N THR A 13 -1.17 -31.23 -7.27
CA THR A 13 -1.95 -30.16 -6.63
C THR A 13 -2.63 -29.23 -7.62
N TYR A 14 -2.51 -29.46 -8.92
CA TYR A 14 -3.13 -28.60 -9.93
C TYR A 14 -4.64 -28.42 -9.67
N PRO A 15 -5.21 -27.21 -9.77
CA PRO A 15 -4.62 -25.96 -10.32
C PRO A 15 -3.77 -25.12 -9.34
N ASN A 16 -3.54 -25.59 -8.11
CA ASN A 16 -2.71 -24.89 -7.15
C ASN A 16 -1.22 -25.09 -7.51
N TYR A 17 -0.49 -24.00 -7.57
CA TYR A 17 0.96 -24.06 -7.82
C TYR A 17 1.72 -24.45 -6.55
N LYS A 18 2.90 -25.05 -6.72
CA LYS A 18 3.85 -25.29 -5.64
C LYS A 18 4.63 -24.02 -5.33
N SER A 19 5.10 -23.32 -6.36
CA SER A 19 5.74 -22.01 -6.20
C SER A 19 5.45 -21.09 -7.39
N LYS A 20 5.55 -19.79 -7.13
CA LYS A 20 5.27 -18.74 -8.10
C LYS A 20 6.29 -17.62 -7.98
N TRP A 21 6.75 -17.15 -9.13
CA TRP A 21 7.46 -15.88 -9.27
C TRP A 21 6.55 -14.86 -9.97
N TYR A 22 6.61 -13.63 -9.50
CA TYR A 22 5.99 -12.48 -10.14
C TYR A 22 7.02 -11.38 -10.28
N LEU A 23 7.18 -10.89 -11.49
CA LEU A 23 8.09 -9.80 -11.84
C LEU A 23 7.29 -8.73 -12.56
N GLU A 24 7.40 -7.50 -12.13
CA GLU A 24 6.75 -6.35 -12.75
C GLU A 24 7.74 -5.21 -12.96
N SER A 25 7.66 -4.56 -14.13
CA SER A 25 8.35 -3.32 -14.44
C SER A 25 7.40 -2.42 -15.20
N SER A 26 7.07 -1.26 -14.62
CA SER A 26 6.14 -0.28 -15.17
C SER A 26 6.78 1.09 -15.24
N PHE A 27 6.66 1.73 -16.40
CA PHE A 27 7.13 3.09 -16.66
C PHE A 27 5.93 3.97 -17.02
N PHE A 28 5.83 5.10 -16.37
CA PHE A 28 4.74 6.05 -16.57
C PHE A 28 5.21 7.28 -17.36
N THR A 29 4.34 7.86 -18.15
CA THR A 29 4.65 8.95 -19.09
C THR A 29 5.31 10.18 -18.45
N LYS A 30 5.05 10.43 -17.16
CA LYS A 30 5.67 11.53 -16.38
C LYS A 30 6.94 11.10 -15.65
N GLY A 31 7.48 9.93 -16.00
CA GLY A 31 8.77 9.42 -15.50
C GLY A 31 8.72 8.76 -14.13
N SER A 32 7.53 8.47 -13.57
CA SER A 32 7.36 7.58 -12.43
C SER A 32 7.63 6.14 -12.84
N GLN A 33 8.08 5.31 -11.91
CA GLN A 33 8.52 3.95 -12.18
C GLN A 33 8.06 3.03 -11.05
N LEU A 34 7.75 1.77 -11.40
CA LEU A 34 7.40 0.73 -10.44
C LEU A 34 8.11 -0.56 -10.83
N TYR A 35 8.75 -1.18 -9.86
CA TYR A 35 9.41 -2.48 -9.99
C TYR A 35 8.94 -3.37 -8.84
N THR A 36 8.50 -4.58 -9.16
CA THR A 36 8.08 -5.56 -8.15
C THR A 36 8.69 -6.91 -8.47
N ILE A 37 9.24 -7.56 -7.48
CA ILE A 37 9.61 -8.97 -7.49
C ILE A 37 8.93 -9.67 -6.33
N MET A 38 8.31 -10.82 -6.60
CA MET A 38 7.68 -11.64 -5.59
C MET A 38 8.01 -13.10 -5.81
N TYR A 39 8.15 -13.79 -4.72
CA TYR A 39 8.22 -15.23 -4.66
C TYR A 39 7.22 -15.75 -3.62
N ASP A 40 6.43 -16.72 -4.00
CA ASP A 40 5.51 -17.43 -3.12
C ASP A 40 5.72 -18.93 -3.26
N ASN A 41 5.87 -19.63 -2.15
CA ASN A 41 6.01 -21.07 -2.09
C ASN A 41 5.01 -21.62 -1.07
N MET A 42 4.09 -22.44 -1.56
CA MET A 42 2.97 -22.97 -0.77
C MET A 42 3.41 -23.96 0.30
N ASP A 43 4.55 -24.63 0.11
CA ASP A 43 5.10 -25.64 1.01
C ASP A 43 6.63 -25.63 0.92
N LEU A 44 7.23 -24.64 1.56
CA LEU A 44 8.70 -24.49 1.61
C LEU A 44 9.33 -25.55 2.52
N PHE A 45 8.72 -25.78 3.69
CA PHE A 45 9.14 -26.74 4.72
C PHE A 45 7.89 -27.36 5.38
N ASN A 46 7.53 -28.59 5.04
CA ASN A 46 6.51 -29.38 5.75
C ASN A 46 5.28 -28.58 6.22
N GLY A 47 4.54 -28.00 5.29
CA GLY A 47 3.32 -27.24 5.60
C GLY A 47 3.55 -25.78 5.94
N ILE A 48 4.76 -25.25 5.82
CA ILE A 48 5.05 -23.83 5.97
C ILE A 48 5.11 -23.15 4.60
N ARG A 49 4.20 -22.24 4.35
CA ARG A 49 4.21 -21.34 3.19
C ARG A 49 5.16 -20.17 3.45
N MET A 50 5.90 -19.79 2.43
CA MET A 50 6.73 -18.58 2.44
C MET A 50 6.27 -17.63 1.33
N SER A 51 6.07 -16.37 1.67
CA SER A 51 5.82 -15.29 0.72
C SER A 51 6.85 -14.19 0.92
N ALA A 52 7.62 -13.88 -0.12
CA ALA A 52 8.61 -12.82 -0.12
C ALA A 52 8.33 -11.83 -1.24
N ALA A 53 8.45 -10.54 -0.97
CA ALA A 53 8.24 -9.50 -1.97
C ALA A 53 9.19 -8.34 -1.76
N ALA A 54 9.61 -7.71 -2.86
CA ALA A 54 10.26 -6.43 -2.85
C ALA A 54 9.65 -5.55 -3.95
N THR A 55 9.26 -4.33 -3.58
CA THR A 55 8.70 -3.33 -4.50
C THR A 55 9.49 -2.04 -4.36
N ALA A 56 9.95 -1.49 -5.47
CA ALA A 56 10.53 -0.17 -5.55
C ALA A 56 9.64 0.72 -6.43
N SER A 57 9.23 1.87 -5.91
CA SER A 57 8.51 2.86 -6.72
C SER A 57 9.16 4.24 -6.60
N ILE A 58 9.16 4.94 -7.73
CA ILE A 58 9.61 6.32 -7.86
C ILE A 58 8.42 7.11 -8.38
N ASP A 59 7.77 7.85 -7.50
CA ASP A 59 6.62 8.69 -7.79
C ASP A 59 7.07 10.15 -7.85
N LYS A 60 7.20 10.71 -9.06
CA LYS A 60 7.67 12.10 -9.24
C LYS A 60 6.64 13.16 -8.85
N ALA A 61 5.36 12.79 -8.89
CA ALA A 61 4.25 13.69 -8.59
C ALA A 61 3.02 12.89 -8.11
N MET A 62 3.12 12.31 -6.92
CA MET A 62 2.04 11.58 -6.27
C MET A 62 1.05 12.54 -5.62
N ASP A 63 -0.22 12.17 -5.58
CA ASP A 63 -1.25 12.96 -4.89
C ASP A 63 -1.04 12.95 -3.37
N PHE A 64 -1.17 14.14 -2.78
CA PHE A 64 -1.12 14.37 -1.35
C PHE A 64 -2.16 15.42 -0.96
N TYR A 65 -3.28 14.95 -0.40
CA TYR A 65 -4.38 15.82 0.03
C TYR A 65 -4.33 16.16 1.53
N GLY A 66 -3.24 15.77 2.20
CA GLY A 66 -3.07 15.96 3.64
C GLY A 66 -3.84 14.95 4.48
N PHE A 67 -3.78 15.12 5.79
CA PHE A 67 -4.44 14.26 6.78
C PHE A 67 -5.15 15.07 7.89
N ASN A 68 -5.14 16.37 7.79
CA ASN A 68 -5.85 17.28 8.69
C ASN A 68 -6.92 18.06 7.92
N GLY A 69 -8.15 17.54 7.92
CA GLY A 69 -9.26 18.12 7.17
C GLY A 69 -9.67 19.54 7.56
N TYR A 70 -9.32 20.00 8.76
CA TYR A 70 -9.61 21.35 9.21
C TYR A 70 -8.63 22.38 8.64
N GLU A 71 -7.37 21.99 8.47
CA GLU A 71 -6.31 22.85 7.96
C GLU A 71 -6.14 22.79 6.44
N SER A 72 -6.63 21.70 5.83
CA SER A 72 -6.41 21.42 4.42
C SER A 72 -7.62 20.80 3.74
N PHE A 73 -8.77 21.49 3.79
CA PHE A 73 -9.90 21.07 2.96
C PHE A 73 -9.55 21.19 1.48
N TYR A 74 -10.12 20.28 0.70
CA TYR A 74 -9.88 20.20 -0.73
C TYR A 74 -10.47 21.42 -1.45
N ASP A 75 -9.64 22.14 -2.17
CA ASP A 75 -10.03 23.30 -2.96
C ASP A 75 -10.03 22.91 -4.46
N TYR A 76 -11.22 22.70 -4.98
CA TYR A 76 -11.40 22.34 -6.39
C TYR A 76 -10.88 23.44 -7.34
N GLY A 77 -10.93 24.69 -6.95
CA GLY A 77 -10.41 25.82 -7.74
C GLY A 77 -8.91 25.68 -8.03
N ARG A 78 -8.18 24.91 -7.21
CA ARG A 78 -6.75 24.62 -7.44
C ARG A 78 -6.49 23.56 -8.50
N ILE A 79 -7.52 22.88 -9.00
CA ILE A 79 -7.38 21.80 -9.99
C ILE A 79 -8.11 22.13 -11.27
N ALA A 80 -9.25 22.82 -11.18
CA ALA A 80 -10.05 23.16 -12.34
C ALA A 80 -9.31 24.17 -13.23
N ALA A 81 -8.85 23.70 -14.36
CA ALA A 81 -8.38 24.59 -15.40
C ALA A 81 -9.55 25.35 -16.02
N GLY A 82 -9.53 26.68 -15.95
CA GLY A 82 -10.26 27.50 -16.93
C GLY A 82 -11.59 28.08 -16.56
N SER A 83 -11.95 28.26 -15.31
CA SER A 83 -13.03 29.18 -14.98
C SER A 83 -12.45 30.52 -14.53
N SER A 84 -12.46 31.48 -15.45
CA SER A 84 -12.16 32.92 -15.25
C SER A 84 -10.77 33.26 -14.70
N GLY A 85 -9.87 33.56 -15.57
CA GLY A 85 -8.88 34.70 -15.56
C GLY A 85 -7.94 34.88 -14.40
N GLU A 86 -8.10 34.39 -13.23
CA GLU A 86 -7.40 34.88 -12.04
C GLU A 86 -6.78 33.78 -11.19
N SER A 87 -6.38 32.79 -11.44
CA SER A 87 -5.57 31.80 -10.73
C SER A 87 -5.74 30.41 -11.31
N PHE A 88 -4.90 30.14 -12.21
CA PHE A 88 -4.53 28.79 -12.52
C PHE A 88 -3.94 28.18 -11.26
N LEU A 89 -4.81 27.67 -10.39
CA LEU A 89 -4.36 27.02 -9.19
C LEU A 89 -4.02 25.57 -9.56
N PHE A 90 -2.81 25.35 -9.56
CA PHE A 90 -2.06 24.27 -10.15
C PHE A 90 -2.32 22.94 -9.43
N SER A 91 -2.72 21.92 -10.15
CA SER A 91 -2.76 20.55 -9.62
C SER A 91 -1.46 20.12 -8.89
N PRO A 92 -0.27 20.65 -9.23
CA PRO A 92 0.94 20.43 -8.45
C PRO A 92 0.91 20.85 -6.98
N PHE A 93 -0.01 21.73 -6.56
CA PHE A 93 -0.19 22.07 -5.16
C PHE A 93 -0.45 20.84 -4.28
N TYR A 94 -1.22 19.88 -4.79
CA TYR A 94 -1.54 18.62 -4.10
C TYR A 94 -0.60 17.47 -4.47
N LYS A 95 0.66 17.75 -4.82
CA LYS A 95 1.62 16.73 -5.22
C LYS A 95 2.86 16.71 -4.33
N ILE A 96 3.38 15.50 -4.11
CA ILE A 96 4.68 15.23 -3.48
C ILE A 96 5.51 14.33 -4.37
N ALA A 97 6.82 14.37 -4.20
CA ALA A 97 7.72 13.37 -4.74
C ALA A 97 7.97 12.29 -3.69
N ARG A 98 7.85 11.02 -4.08
CA ARG A 98 8.08 9.89 -3.19
C ARG A 98 8.92 8.83 -3.91
N THR A 99 9.99 8.40 -3.28
CA THR A 99 10.66 7.14 -3.61
C THR A 99 10.47 6.20 -2.45
N GLN A 100 10.05 4.98 -2.71
CA GLN A 100 9.88 3.96 -1.67
C GLN A 100 10.46 2.62 -2.13
N ILE A 101 11.02 1.90 -1.17
CA ILE A 101 11.40 0.50 -1.32
C ILE A 101 10.71 -0.25 -0.18
N LEU A 102 9.85 -1.18 -0.53
CA LEU A 102 9.11 -2.02 0.41
C LEU A 102 9.61 -3.43 0.22
N SER A 103 10.02 -4.09 1.28
CA SER A 103 10.41 -5.50 1.26
C SER A 103 9.79 -6.24 2.44
N LYS A 104 9.37 -7.47 2.18
CA LYS A 104 8.82 -8.32 3.21
C LYS A 104 9.12 -9.79 2.94
N ILE A 105 9.15 -10.54 4.01
CA ILE A 105 9.15 -11.99 4.00
C ILE A 105 8.21 -12.45 5.11
N ASP A 106 7.21 -13.25 4.75
CA ASP A 106 6.19 -13.78 5.63
C ASP A 106 6.20 -15.30 5.57
N PHE A 107 6.08 -15.94 6.72
CA PHE A 107 5.92 -17.38 6.88
C PHE A 107 4.56 -17.64 7.50
N THR A 108 3.85 -18.61 6.95
CA THR A 108 2.52 -19.00 7.42
C THR A 108 2.48 -20.51 7.56
N GLY A 109 1.99 -21.00 8.69
CA GLY A 109 1.86 -22.42 8.96
C GLY A 109 0.56 -22.75 9.68
N GLU A 110 0.17 -24.03 9.71
CA GLU A 110 -1.04 -24.47 10.41
C GLU A 110 -0.80 -24.51 11.92
N LEU A 111 -1.74 -23.97 12.69
CA LEU A 111 -1.80 -24.04 14.14
C LEU A 111 -2.83 -25.06 14.60
N ALA A 112 -3.99 -25.08 13.92
CA ALA A 112 -5.09 -26.00 14.13
C ALA A 112 -5.94 -26.07 12.84
N GLU A 113 -6.97 -26.91 12.83
CA GLU A 113 -7.90 -26.96 11.71
C GLU A 113 -8.46 -25.57 11.38
N ASN A 114 -8.34 -25.14 10.14
CA ASN A 114 -8.75 -23.82 9.64
C ASN A 114 -8.04 -22.61 10.28
N LEU A 115 -7.08 -22.81 11.18
CA LEU A 115 -6.36 -21.74 11.86
C LEU A 115 -4.87 -21.80 11.52
N LYS A 116 -4.35 -20.69 11.00
CA LYS A 116 -2.94 -20.52 10.62
C LYS A 116 -2.30 -19.41 11.45
N TRP A 117 -1.02 -19.60 11.76
CA TRP A 117 -0.16 -18.53 12.28
C TRP A 117 0.60 -17.86 11.15
N GLU A 118 0.97 -16.62 11.36
CA GLU A 118 1.85 -15.86 10.47
C GLU A 118 2.92 -15.14 11.26
N VAL A 119 4.16 -15.22 10.79
CA VAL A 119 5.29 -14.44 11.29
C VAL A 119 6.05 -13.87 10.10
N GLY A 120 6.36 -12.59 10.15
CA GLY A 120 7.05 -11.92 9.05
C GLY A 120 8.02 -10.85 9.50
N TYR A 121 8.88 -10.47 8.57
CA TYR A 121 9.78 -9.33 8.69
C TYR A 121 9.58 -8.40 7.51
N HIS A 122 9.36 -7.11 7.80
CA HIS A 122 9.11 -6.06 6.83
C HIS A 122 10.18 -4.98 6.98
N ALA A 123 10.80 -4.61 5.88
CA ALA A 123 11.74 -3.49 5.83
C ALA A 123 11.33 -2.52 4.72
N SER A 124 11.21 -1.25 5.06
CA SER A 124 10.75 -0.22 4.14
C SER A 124 11.64 1.01 4.23
N TYR A 125 11.93 1.60 3.10
CA TYR A 125 12.62 2.87 3.01
C TYR A 125 11.77 3.86 2.23
N PHE A 126 11.60 5.04 2.78
CA PHE A 126 10.87 6.15 2.18
C PHE A 126 11.78 7.35 2.05
N LYS A 127 11.78 7.95 0.87
CA LYS A 127 12.32 9.28 0.63
C LYS A 127 11.18 10.14 0.08
N ILE A 128 10.85 11.20 0.81
CA ILE A 128 9.73 12.09 0.51
C ILE A 128 10.27 13.51 0.37
N GLY A 129 9.68 14.28 -0.52
CA GLY A 129 10.08 15.66 -0.73
C GLY A 129 9.09 16.42 -1.60
N SER A 130 9.36 17.69 -1.74
CA SER A 130 8.62 18.54 -2.67
C SER A 130 8.87 18.08 -4.12
N ILE A 131 7.90 18.33 -4.97
CA ILE A 131 7.99 18.04 -6.40
C ILE A 131 9.12 18.83 -7.07
N ASN A 132 9.72 18.24 -8.10
CA ASN A 132 10.66 18.96 -8.95
C ASN A 132 9.90 19.86 -9.93
N ARG A 133 9.90 21.18 -9.66
CA ARG A 133 9.17 22.21 -10.41
C ARG A 133 9.65 22.32 -11.85
N GLU A 134 10.95 22.28 -12.06
CA GLU A 134 11.54 22.31 -13.39
C GLU A 134 11.01 21.15 -14.25
N SER A 135 10.98 19.95 -13.69
CA SER A 135 10.46 18.76 -14.39
C SER A 135 8.96 18.86 -14.70
N ILE A 136 8.19 19.45 -13.77
CA ILE A 136 6.72 19.59 -13.92
C ILE A 136 6.36 20.70 -14.90
N ASN A 137 7.16 21.76 -14.96
CA ASN A 137 6.94 22.92 -15.84
C ASN A 137 7.51 22.71 -17.25
N LYS A 138 8.35 21.70 -17.44
CA LYS A 138 9.01 21.45 -18.72
C LYS A 138 8.00 21.30 -19.87
N GLY A 139 8.14 22.16 -20.88
CA GLY A 139 7.30 22.15 -22.08
C GLY A 139 5.92 22.77 -21.90
N LYS A 140 5.72 23.54 -20.84
CA LYS A 140 4.50 24.32 -20.60
C LYS A 140 4.74 25.79 -20.91
N ASP A 141 3.67 26.48 -21.29
CA ASP A 141 3.67 27.95 -21.38
C ASP A 141 3.83 28.56 -19.98
N GLU A 142 4.40 29.76 -19.91
CA GLU A 142 4.67 30.45 -18.64
C GLU A 142 3.40 30.59 -17.76
N SER A 143 2.25 30.86 -18.38
CA SER A 143 0.94 30.95 -17.71
C SER A 143 0.45 29.62 -17.13
N GLN A 144 1.02 28.50 -17.53
CA GLN A 144 0.68 27.14 -17.09
C GLN A 144 1.70 26.57 -16.12
N CYS A 145 2.80 27.29 -15.89
CA CYS A 145 3.85 26.86 -14.98
C CYS A 145 3.42 27.00 -13.52
N PHE A 146 3.74 26.00 -12.71
CA PHE A 146 3.60 26.08 -11.27
C PHE A 146 4.64 27.08 -10.73
N PRO A 147 4.22 28.19 -10.10
CA PRO A 147 5.14 29.23 -9.67
C PRO A 147 6.16 28.75 -8.64
N GLU A 148 7.35 29.34 -8.68
CA GLU A 148 8.45 28.95 -7.76
C GLU A 148 8.19 29.38 -6.32
N ASP A 149 7.52 30.51 -6.12
CA ASP A 149 7.19 31.09 -4.83
C ASP A 149 5.96 30.45 -4.14
N GLN A 150 5.17 29.67 -4.88
CA GLN A 150 4.01 28.99 -4.30
C GLN A 150 4.39 27.70 -3.59
N PRO A 151 4.10 27.57 -2.27
CA PRO A 151 4.33 26.31 -1.56
C PRO A 151 3.32 25.25 -2.00
N THR A 152 3.74 23.98 -1.99
CA THR A 152 2.83 22.84 -2.07
C THR A 152 2.12 22.64 -0.74
N LEU A 153 1.04 21.85 -0.71
CA LEU A 153 0.38 21.49 0.55
C LEU A 153 1.35 20.78 1.51
N TYR A 154 2.24 19.95 0.98
CA TYR A 154 3.30 19.30 1.77
C TYR A 154 4.24 20.33 2.43
N ASP A 155 4.64 21.39 1.71
CA ASP A 155 5.47 22.45 2.27
C ASP A 155 4.74 23.23 3.35
N LEU A 156 3.43 23.45 3.18
CA LEU A 156 2.59 24.07 4.21
C LEU A 156 2.46 23.19 5.46
N TYR A 157 2.28 21.87 5.29
CA TYR A 157 2.22 20.93 6.42
C TYR A 157 3.50 20.92 7.25
N LYS A 158 4.67 21.02 6.59
CA LYS A 158 5.95 21.21 7.30
C LYS A 158 5.97 22.56 8.04
N LYS A 159 5.58 23.63 7.38
CA LYS A 159 5.54 24.99 7.97
C LYS A 159 4.58 25.08 9.15
N TRP A 160 3.45 24.39 9.10
CA TRP A 160 2.47 24.35 10.18
C TRP A 160 2.87 23.40 11.32
N GLY A 161 3.93 22.61 11.16
CA GLY A 161 4.36 21.63 12.15
C GLY A 161 3.49 20.37 12.20
N LEU A 162 2.61 20.15 11.21
CA LEU A 162 1.80 18.94 11.10
C LEU A 162 2.62 17.73 10.63
N ILE A 163 3.69 17.98 9.89
CA ILE A 163 4.75 17.01 9.56
C ILE A 163 5.99 17.44 10.32
N GLY A 164 6.45 16.59 11.25
CA GLY A 164 7.64 16.86 12.04
C GLY A 164 8.94 16.76 11.21
N GLU A 165 9.96 17.53 11.58
CA GLU A 165 11.26 17.51 10.89
C GLU A 165 11.90 16.11 10.86
N ASN A 166 11.63 15.29 11.87
CA ASN A 166 12.17 13.94 12.00
C ASN A 166 11.55 12.94 11.00
N GLU A 167 10.44 13.27 10.37
CA GLU A 167 9.73 12.40 9.42
C GLU A 167 9.53 13.03 8.02
N ALA A 168 9.75 14.34 7.89
CA ALA A 168 9.46 15.09 6.67
C ALA A 168 10.13 14.49 5.43
N GLU A 169 11.36 14.07 5.52
CA GLU A 169 12.10 13.52 4.39
C GLU A 169 11.92 12.00 4.20
N GLY A 170 11.04 11.39 5.03
CA GLY A 170 10.88 9.94 5.07
C GLY A 170 11.82 9.28 6.08
N GLY A 171 12.18 8.04 5.84
CA GLY A 171 13.06 7.29 6.72
C GLY A 171 12.99 5.78 6.49
N PHE A 172 13.78 5.07 7.27
CA PHE A 172 13.78 3.61 7.30
C PHE A 172 12.85 3.10 8.38
N VAL A 173 12.08 2.06 8.04
CA VAL A 173 11.18 1.34 8.93
C VAL A 173 11.50 -0.14 8.83
N SER A 174 11.74 -0.76 9.97
CA SER A 174 11.96 -2.19 10.10
C SER A 174 11.00 -2.75 11.15
N ALA A 175 10.24 -3.77 10.81
CA ALA A 175 9.13 -4.25 11.60
C ALA A 175 9.03 -5.78 11.59
N LEU A 176 8.57 -6.32 12.69
CA LEU A 176 8.12 -7.70 12.81
C LEU A 176 6.60 -7.75 12.65
N ARG A 177 6.11 -8.76 11.97
CA ARG A 177 4.69 -9.04 11.81
C ARG A 177 4.35 -10.35 12.49
N PHE A 178 3.23 -10.36 13.20
CA PHE A 178 2.66 -11.53 13.86
C PHE A 178 1.19 -11.57 13.57
N GLY A 179 0.66 -12.72 13.19
CA GLY A 179 -0.75 -12.83 12.84
C GLY A 179 -1.33 -14.21 13.02
N LEU A 180 -2.67 -14.23 13.02
CA LEU A 180 -3.50 -15.42 12.96
C LEU A 180 -4.49 -15.27 11.81
N GLN A 181 -4.71 -16.33 11.07
CA GLN A 181 -5.65 -16.39 9.96
C GLN A 181 -6.60 -17.57 10.16
N TYR A 182 -7.91 -17.31 10.10
CA TYR A 182 -8.96 -18.33 10.11
C TYR A 182 -9.59 -18.42 8.73
N ASP A 183 -9.58 -19.60 8.11
CA ASP A 183 -10.01 -19.81 6.73
C ASP A 183 -10.85 -21.06 6.56
N THR A 184 -12.15 -20.88 6.35
CA THR A 184 -13.14 -21.94 6.08
C THR A 184 -13.72 -21.84 4.67
N ARG A 185 -13.07 -21.09 3.79
CA ARG A 185 -13.53 -20.95 2.40
C ARG A 185 -13.49 -22.27 1.66
N ASP A 186 -14.48 -22.49 0.80
CA ASP A 186 -14.51 -23.64 -0.11
C ASP A 186 -13.39 -23.61 -1.16
N LYS A 187 -12.92 -22.40 -1.53
CA LYS A 187 -11.83 -22.18 -2.52
C LYS A 187 -11.04 -20.93 -2.17
N GLU A 188 -9.75 -20.93 -2.39
CA GLU A 188 -8.90 -19.77 -2.16
C GLU A 188 -9.15 -18.67 -3.22
N GLY A 189 -9.21 -19.02 -4.50
CA GLY A 189 -9.23 -18.06 -5.60
C GLY A 189 -10.59 -17.43 -5.89
N ALA A 190 -11.67 -18.16 -5.83
CA ALA A 190 -13.04 -17.69 -6.12
C ALA A 190 -14.02 -18.33 -5.15
N PRO A 191 -14.01 -17.93 -3.87
CA PRO A 191 -14.82 -18.53 -2.84
C PRO A 191 -16.30 -18.24 -3.07
N THR A 192 -17.14 -19.26 -2.85
CA THR A 192 -18.60 -19.13 -2.92
C THR A 192 -19.25 -19.22 -1.55
N ARG A 193 -18.57 -19.80 -0.56
CA ARG A 193 -19.01 -19.90 0.82
C ARG A 193 -17.84 -19.88 1.79
N GLY A 194 -18.14 -19.60 3.05
CA GLY A 194 -17.19 -19.65 4.17
C GLY A 194 -16.70 -18.28 4.60
N ILE A 195 -15.74 -18.30 5.49
CA ILE A 195 -15.15 -17.12 6.12
C ILE A 195 -13.66 -17.14 5.91
N TRP A 196 -13.09 -15.98 5.67
CA TRP A 196 -11.68 -15.73 5.79
C TRP A 196 -11.46 -14.52 6.69
N ALA A 197 -10.89 -14.75 7.84
CA ALA A 197 -10.63 -13.71 8.81
C ALA A 197 -9.16 -13.69 9.19
N ASP A 198 -8.58 -12.51 9.37
CA ASP A 198 -7.23 -12.34 9.85
C ASP A 198 -7.13 -11.29 10.94
N ALA A 199 -6.22 -11.52 11.86
CA ALA A 199 -5.80 -10.56 12.86
C ALA A 199 -4.28 -10.53 12.89
N HIS A 200 -3.67 -9.37 12.65
CA HIS A 200 -2.22 -9.26 12.72
C HIS A 200 -1.76 -7.96 13.37
N MET A 201 -0.55 -8.01 13.91
CA MET A 201 0.15 -6.90 14.53
C MET A 201 1.50 -6.70 13.86
N ILE A 202 1.83 -5.46 13.54
CA ILE A 202 3.13 -5.02 13.05
C ILE A 202 3.78 -4.22 14.16
N VAL A 203 4.96 -4.65 14.56
CA VAL A 203 5.78 -4.02 15.62
C VAL A 203 7.04 -3.48 14.99
N ALA A 204 7.20 -2.17 14.96
CA ALA A 204 8.33 -1.48 14.39
C ALA A 204 9.15 -0.80 15.52
N PRO A 205 10.03 -1.54 16.22
CA PRO A 205 10.74 -1.03 17.37
C PRO A 205 12.00 -0.27 16.94
N LYS A 206 12.47 0.61 17.82
CA LYS A 206 13.68 1.41 17.57
C LYS A 206 14.95 0.55 17.41
N PHE A 207 15.07 -0.56 18.14
CA PHE A 207 16.26 -1.41 18.11
C PHE A 207 16.47 -2.13 16.76
N LEU A 208 15.43 -2.24 15.92
CA LEU A 208 15.55 -2.74 14.54
C LEU A 208 15.90 -1.64 13.52
N GLY A 209 16.19 -0.42 13.98
CA GLY A 209 16.57 0.69 13.11
C GLY A 209 15.42 1.62 12.69
N THR A 210 14.21 1.39 13.18
CA THR A 210 13.08 2.28 12.92
C THR A 210 13.29 3.62 13.64
N LYS A 211 13.31 4.71 12.90
CA LYS A 211 13.51 6.06 13.44
C LYS A 211 12.35 6.50 14.33
N ASN A 212 11.13 6.27 13.89
CA ASN A 212 9.89 6.58 14.61
C ASN A 212 9.16 5.27 14.95
N PRO A 213 9.38 4.69 16.14
CA PRO A 213 8.80 3.39 16.50
C PRO A 213 7.29 3.47 16.63
N TYR A 214 6.60 2.45 16.14
CA TYR A 214 5.15 2.32 16.22
C TYR A 214 4.71 0.86 16.27
N ASN A 215 3.47 0.66 16.69
CA ASN A 215 2.77 -0.60 16.59
C ASN A 215 1.48 -0.38 15.80
N ARG A 216 1.19 -1.28 14.86
CA ARG A 216 -0.04 -1.27 14.07
C ARG A 216 -0.74 -2.60 14.23
N TYR A 217 -2.06 -2.58 14.33
CA TYR A 217 -2.88 -3.77 14.27
C TYR A 217 -3.86 -3.67 13.09
N SER A 218 -4.22 -4.82 12.55
CA SER A 218 -5.23 -4.94 11.50
C SER A 218 -6.08 -6.17 11.76
N LEU A 219 -7.37 -5.99 11.58
CA LEU A 219 -8.39 -7.03 11.68
C LEU A 219 -9.17 -7.02 10.37
N THR A 220 -9.26 -8.15 9.71
CA THR A 220 -10.02 -8.29 8.47
C THR A 220 -11.00 -9.44 8.61
N TRP A 221 -12.22 -9.23 8.15
CA TRP A 221 -13.25 -10.26 8.06
C TRP A 221 -13.80 -10.25 6.65
N ARG A 222 -13.78 -11.40 5.99
CA ARG A 222 -14.40 -11.63 4.68
C ARG A 222 -15.36 -12.80 4.82
N GLN A 223 -16.56 -12.65 4.28
CA GLN A 223 -17.55 -13.72 4.32
C GLN A 223 -18.26 -13.83 2.99
N TYR A 224 -18.57 -15.07 2.64
CA TYR A 224 -19.14 -15.45 1.37
C TYR A 224 -20.39 -16.29 1.61
N PHE A 225 -21.49 -15.91 0.99
CA PHE A 225 -22.78 -16.59 1.09
C PHE A 225 -23.32 -16.89 -0.31
N PRO A 226 -23.59 -18.16 -0.65
CA PRO A 226 -24.36 -18.47 -1.82
C PRO A 226 -25.80 -18.00 -1.62
N LEU A 227 -26.30 -17.09 -2.47
CA LEU A 227 -27.66 -16.57 -2.44
C LEU A 227 -28.61 -17.41 -3.28
N ILE A 228 -28.11 -18.10 -4.30
CA ILE A 228 -28.85 -18.98 -5.19
C ILE A 228 -28.11 -20.33 -5.23
N ASP A 229 -28.87 -21.41 -5.21
CA ASP A 229 -28.35 -22.77 -5.35
C ASP A 229 -27.43 -22.90 -6.57
N ASN A 230 -26.51 -23.85 -6.51
CA ASN A 230 -25.46 -24.07 -7.53
C ASN A 230 -24.45 -22.91 -7.67
N ASN A 231 -24.33 -22.04 -6.66
CA ASN A 231 -23.36 -20.93 -6.62
C ASN A 231 -23.51 -19.93 -7.81
N ILE A 232 -24.70 -19.78 -8.36
CA ILE A 232 -24.98 -18.86 -9.46
C ILE A 232 -24.79 -17.41 -8.99
N LEU A 233 -25.14 -17.11 -7.74
CA LEU A 233 -24.99 -15.79 -7.15
C LEU A 233 -24.39 -15.92 -5.74
N THR A 234 -23.29 -15.26 -5.52
CA THR A 234 -22.61 -15.20 -4.21
C THR A 234 -22.56 -13.77 -3.69
N LEU A 235 -23.06 -13.53 -2.50
CA LEU A 235 -22.83 -12.30 -1.76
C LEU A 235 -21.47 -12.40 -1.06
N ALA A 236 -20.59 -11.44 -1.33
CA ALA A 236 -19.31 -11.31 -0.67
C ALA A 236 -19.19 -9.94 -0.02
N TYR A 237 -18.77 -9.91 1.25
CA TYR A 237 -18.45 -8.65 1.91
C TYR A 237 -17.13 -8.74 2.68
N ARG A 238 -16.51 -7.60 2.87
CA ARG A 238 -15.28 -7.44 3.63
C ARG A 238 -15.42 -6.29 4.62
N LEU A 239 -15.05 -6.57 5.86
CA LEU A 239 -14.84 -5.56 6.90
C LEU A 239 -13.34 -5.52 7.20
N ASN A 240 -12.79 -4.33 7.31
CA ASN A 240 -11.40 -4.14 7.72
C ASN A 240 -11.35 -3.05 8.77
N TYR A 241 -10.61 -3.32 9.83
CA TYR A 241 -10.32 -2.35 10.88
C TYR A 241 -8.84 -2.37 11.17
N GLN A 242 -8.19 -1.23 11.07
CA GLN A 242 -6.77 -1.10 11.41
C GLN A 242 -6.53 0.17 12.21
N GLY A 243 -5.51 0.15 13.03
CA GLY A 243 -5.15 1.27 13.85
C GLY A 243 -3.70 1.22 14.30
N ILE A 244 -3.27 2.31 14.92
CA ILE A 244 -1.94 2.47 15.46
C ILE A 244 -2.04 2.59 16.96
N ILE A 245 -1.19 1.85 17.67
CA ILE A 245 -1.01 1.99 19.11
C ILE A 245 0.17 2.91 19.34
N GLY A 246 -0.07 4.01 20.02
CA GLY A 246 0.93 5.07 20.24
C GLY A 246 0.69 6.29 19.34
N LYS A 247 1.62 7.25 19.40
CA LYS A 247 1.48 8.56 18.72
C LYS A 247 2.59 8.85 17.71
N ASN A 248 3.53 7.94 17.54
CA ASN A 248 4.80 8.21 16.84
C ASN A 248 4.89 7.62 15.42
N ALA A 249 3.80 7.03 14.91
CA ALA A 249 3.83 6.49 13.56
C ALA A 249 4.05 7.62 12.56
N PRO A 250 5.03 7.52 11.67
CA PRO A 250 5.30 8.57 10.72
C PRO A 250 4.16 8.70 9.72
N PHE A 251 3.91 9.93 9.24
CA PHE A 251 2.76 10.23 8.38
C PHE A 251 2.73 9.37 7.11
N TYR A 252 3.89 8.99 6.58
CA TYR A 252 3.99 8.21 5.35
C TYR A 252 3.62 6.73 5.52
N ILE A 253 3.45 6.25 6.75
CA ILE A 253 2.96 4.89 7.05
C ILE A 253 1.44 4.86 7.22
N LEU A 254 0.81 5.96 7.62
CA LEU A 254 -0.61 6.01 7.95
C LEU A 254 -1.54 5.54 6.82
N PRO A 255 -1.28 5.89 5.53
CA PRO A 255 -2.19 5.53 4.44
C PRO A 255 -2.20 4.04 4.09
N TYR A 256 -1.17 3.28 4.49
CA TYR A 256 -1.04 1.90 4.04
C TYR A 256 -2.04 0.97 4.69
N GLN A 257 -2.68 0.13 3.89
CA GLN A 257 -3.44 -1.03 4.34
C GLN A 257 -2.55 -2.28 4.23
N THR A 258 -2.44 -3.02 5.31
CA THR A 258 -1.65 -4.23 5.38
C THR A 258 -2.56 -5.45 5.37
N PHE A 259 -2.24 -6.43 4.52
CA PHE A 259 -3.00 -7.66 4.38
C PHE A 259 -2.08 -8.87 4.51
N ILE A 260 -2.61 -9.95 5.08
CA ILE A 260 -1.92 -11.24 5.10
C ILE A 260 -1.89 -11.81 3.67
N GLY A 261 -0.76 -12.40 3.29
CA GLY A 261 -0.60 -13.12 2.03
C GLY A 261 -0.59 -12.25 0.77
N GLU A 262 -0.71 -10.94 0.88
CA GLU A 262 -0.55 -10.05 -0.27
C GLU A 262 0.91 -9.64 -0.46
N SER A 263 1.29 -9.49 -1.71
CA SER A 263 2.67 -9.25 -2.13
C SER A 263 3.22 -7.90 -1.68
N SER A 264 2.36 -6.92 -1.57
CA SER A 264 2.73 -5.57 -1.12
C SER A 264 1.60 -4.97 -0.31
N ASP A 265 1.95 -4.14 0.65
CA ASP A 265 0.99 -3.29 1.31
C ASP A 265 0.41 -2.30 0.30
N LYS A 266 -0.89 -2.05 0.40
CA LYS A 266 -1.59 -1.11 -0.48
C LYS A 266 -1.85 0.19 0.23
N ASP A 267 -1.87 1.28 -0.53
CA ASP A 267 -2.33 2.56 -0.02
C ASP A 267 -3.76 2.41 0.56
N GLY A 268 -4.02 3.08 1.67
CA GLY A 268 -5.32 3.06 2.35
C GLY A 268 -6.40 3.84 1.62
N PHE A 269 -7.58 3.91 2.21
CA PHE A 269 -8.68 4.73 1.67
C PHE A 269 -8.24 6.18 1.49
N GLY A 270 -8.44 6.71 0.28
CA GLY A 270 -7.93 8.01 -0.13
C GLY A 270 -6.54 7.99 -0.75
N GLY A 271 -5.83 6.86 -0.71
CA GLY A 271 -4.62 6.65 -1.47
C GLY A 271 -4.91 6.27 -2.93
N TYR A 272 -3.91 6.35 -3.77
CA TYR A 272 -4.03 6.08 -5.20
C TYR A 272 -4.56 4.67 -5.48
N ARG A 273 -5.68 4.57 -6.22
CA ARG A 273 -6.33 3.31 -6.64
C ARG A 273 -6.89 2.42 -5.52
N THR A 274 -7.15 2.95 -4.34
CA THR A 274 -7.70 2.14 -3.23
C THR A 274 -9.20 1.94 -3.31
N VAL A 275 -9.92 2.82 -3.98
CA VAL A 275 -11.36 2.69 -4.24
C VAL A 275 -11.59 2.56 -5.73
N ARG A 276 -12.24 1.46 -6.17
CA ARG A 276 -12.57 1.26 -7.59
C ARG A 276 -13.62 2.29 -8.05
N GLY A 277 -13.37 2.91 -9.20
CA GLY A 277 -14.30 3.85 -9.81
C GLY A 277 -14.19 5.28 -9.30
N ILE A 278 -13.26 5.58 -8.41
CA ILE A 278 -12.88 6.94 -8.02
C ILE A 278 -11.47 7.20 -8.54
N LEU A 279 -11.34 8.21 -9.39
CA LEU A 279 -10.08 8.67 -9.98
C LEU A 279 -9.52 9.84 -9.19
#